data_8b7a2b0cff7ccb438f1c72b05eb54b54
#
_entry.id   8b7a2b0cff7ccb438f1c72b05eb54b54
#
_cell.length_a   1.000
_cell.length_b   1.000
_cell.length_c   1.000
_cell.angle_alpha   90.00
_cell.angle_beta   90.00
_cell.angle_gamma   90.00
#
_symmetry.space_group_name_H-M   'P 1'
#
loop_
_entity.id
_entity.type
_entity.pdbx_description
1 polymer ?
#
loop_
_entity_poly.entity_id
_entity_poly.type
_entity_poly.pdbx_seq_one_letter_code
_entity_poly.pdbx_strand_id
1 'polypeptide(L)'
;MIFDRNEKKQIVVLLGAGSIGQAIIRRVSAGKHIVLADYNLENAERAAKTLENAGFECSTIQCDLGSKEDILKLVAFATSKGAVINVVNAAGVSPSQAPVAEILRVDLYGTSVLLEEFGKVIAEGGSGVIISSQSGHRLPSLSGEQNEALATTPVEQLLELPFIREIDDTLKAYQYSKRCNVLRVMYEATRWGRRGATINSISPGIIITPLANDELHGPRKNGYLKMIEGMPARRAGTPDEVGDMAEFLMSSRGRFISGADFLIDGGCTASYWYGDLQYLKATH
;
A
#
# COMPACT_ATOMS: atom_id res chain seq x y z
N MET A 1 18.34 36.55 1.35
CA MET A 1 18.31 35.34 0.51
C MET A 1 17.04 35.41 -0.34
N ILE A 2 17.16 35.60 -1.64
CA ILE A 2 16.04 35.62 -2.57
C ILE A 2 15.75 34.15 -2.86
N PHE A 3 14.65 33.63 -2.33
CA PHE A 3 14.19 32.28 -2.67
C PHE A 3 13.88 32.25 -4.16
N ASP A 4 14.53 31.36 -4.89
CA ASP A 4 14.23 31.15 -6.32
C ASP A 4 12.82 30.59 -6.43
N ARG A 5 11.87 31.44 -6.89
CA ARG A 5 10.44 31.09 -7.04
C ARG A 5 10.16 30.17 -8.24
N ASN A 6 11.22 29.67 -8.90
CA ASN A 6 11.11 28.81 -10.07
C ASN A 6 11.19 27.31 -9.79
N GLU A 7 11.45 26.87 -8.55
CA GLU A 7 11.37 25.44 -8.23
C GLU A 7 9.90 24.99 -8.28
N LYS A 8 9.64 23.97 -9.11
CA LYS A 8 8.32 23.32 -9.15
C LYS A 8 7.97 22.77 -7.78
N LYS A 9 6.77 23.12 -7.29
CA LYS A 9 6.25 22.62 -6.02
C LYS A 9 6.37 21.09 -5.97
N GLN A 10 6.91 20.56 -4.88
CA GLN A 10 7.03 19.12 -4.67
C GLN A 10 5.69 18.55 -4.17
N ILE A 11 5.23 17.48 -4.80
CA ILE A 11 3.94 16.86 -4.53
C ILE A 11 4.14 15.51 -3.86
N VAL A 12 3.43 15.30 -2.75
CA VAL A 12 3.25 13.99 -2.12
C VAL A 12 1.83 13.53 -2.41
N VAL A 13 1.68 12.37 -2.99
CA VAL A 13 0.36 11.76 -3.26
C VAL A 13 0.10 10.67 -2.23
N LEU A 14 -1.06 10.73 -1.59
CA LEU A 14 -1.61 9.65 -0.77
C LEU A 14 -2.91 9.17 -1.38
N LEU A 15 -3.01 7.88 -1.69
CA LEU A 15 -4.27 7.18 -1.94
C LEU A 15 -4.60 6.28 -0.74
N GLY A 16 -5.79 6.51 -0.15
CA GLY A 16 -6.21 5.90 1.10
C GLY A 16 -5.87 6.74 2.33
N ALA A 17 -6.78 7.66 2.69
CA ALA A 17 -6.63 8.62 3.79
C ALA A 17 -6.87 8.03 5.19
N GLY A 18 -6.65 6.71 5.35
CA GLY A 18 -6.73 5.99 6.62
C GLY A 18 -5.54 6.25 7.56
N SER A 19 -5.56 5.61 8.73
CA SER A 19 -4.57 5.85 9.80
C SER A 19 -3.12 5.61 9.37
N ILE A 20 -2.86 4.52 8.62
CA ILE A 20 -1.50 4.21 8.13
C ILE A 20 -1.04 5.27 7.12
N GLY A 21 -1.89 5.60 6.14
CA GLY A 21 -1.56 6.64 5.16
C GLY A 21 -1.25 7.98 5.80
N GLN A 22 -2.08 8.42 6.76
CA GLN A 22 -1.86 9.67 7.50
C GLN A 22 -0.56 9.64 8.33
N ALA A 23 -0.23 8.53 8.97
CA ALA A 23 1.02 8.39 9.72
C ALA A 23 2.25 8.53 8.82
N ILE A 24 2.19 7.98 7.60
CA ILE A 24 3.27 8.09 6.62
C ILE A 24 3.43 9.54 6.13
N ILE A 25 2.34 10.15 5.62
CA ILE A 25 2.47 11.47 4.99
C ILE A 25 2.86 12.58 5.96
N ARG A 26 2.47 12.50 7.23
CA ARG A 26 2.93 13.46 8.25
C ARG A 26 4.44 13.47 8.41
N ARG A 27 5.12 12.34 8.16
CA ARG A 27 6.59 12.20 8.26
C ARG A 27 7.32 12.70 7.02
N VAL A 28 6.74 12.49 5.84
CA VAL A 28 7.46 12.69 4.57
C VAL A 28 7.10 13.99 3.85
N SER A 29 6.12 14.77 4.35
CA SER A 29 5.54 15.89 3.59
C SER A 29 5.94 17.28 4.07
N ALA A 30 6.87 17.41 5.03
CA ALA A 30 7.33 18.73 5.46
C ALA A 30 7.85 19.57 4.28
N GLY A 31 7.28 20.77 4.09
CA GLY A 31 7.62 21.68 2.99
C GLY A 31 7.10 21.27 1.60
N LYS A 32 6.24 20.25 1.53
CA LYS A 32 5.65 19.75 0.29
C LYS A 32 4.13 19.96 0.29
N HIS A 33 3.51 19.91 -0.88
CA HIS A 33 2.07 19.91 -1.03
C HIS A 33 1.53 18.48 -1.08
N ILE A 34 0.50 18.20 -0.31
CA ILE A 34 -0.12 16.88 -0.21
C ILE A 34 -1.36 16.82 -1.10
N VAL A 35 -1.41 15.85 -1.99
CA VAL A 35 -2.63 15.43 -2.70
C VAL A 35 -3.19 14.19 -2.01
N LEU A 36 -4.34 14.34 -1.37
CA LEU A 36 -5.05 13.27 -0.67
C LEU A 36 -6.16 12.74 -1.56
N ALA A 37 -6.12 11.45 -1.84
CA ALA A 37 -7.14 10.74 -2.58
C ALA A 37 -7.75 9.63 -1.71
N ASP A 38 -9.06 9.46 -1.78
CA ASP A 38 -9.79 8.38 -1.11
C ASP A 38 -11.03 8.02 -1.93
N TYR A 39 -11.50 6.78 -1.81
CA TYR A 39 -12.77 6.35 -2.39
C TYR A 39 -13.94 7.21 -1.88
N ASN A 40 -13.93 7.52 -0.58
CA ASN A 40 -14.84 8.47 0.03
C ASN A 40 -14.16 9.83 0.17
N LEU A 41 -14.60 10.81 -0.63
CA LEU A 41 -14.05 12.17 -0.60
C LEU A 41 -14.06 12.80 0.80
N GLU A 42 -15.11 12.56 1.60
CA GLU A 42 -15.20 13.10 2.97
C GLU A 42 -14.06 12.60 3.88
N ASN A 43 -13.55 11.38 3.65
CA ASN A 43 -12.38 10.87 4.38
C ASN A 43 -11.13 11.68 4.02
N ALA A 44 -10.92 11.95 2.73
CA ALA A 44 -9.80 12.77 2.26
C ALA A 44 -9.90 14.21 2.82
N GLU A 45 -11.08 14.82 2.79
CA GLU A 45 -11.33 16.18 3.29
C GLU A 45 -11.10 16.27 4.80
N ARG A 46 -11.58 15.31 5.58
CA ARG A 46 -11.35 15.25 7.03
C ARG A 46 -9.87 15.10 7.37
N ALA A 47 -9.16 14.24 6.64
CA ALA A 47 -7.71 14.09 6.78
C ALA A 47 -6.96 15.37 6.38
N ALA A 48 -7.35 16.00 5.26
CA ALA A 48 -6.80 17.28 4.82
C ALA A 48 -6.97 18.36 5.89
N LYS A 49 -8.17 18.50 6.46
CA LYS A 49 -8.43 19.47 7.53
C LYS A 49 -7.53 19.28 8.75
N THR A 50 -7.29 18.03 9.14
CA THR A 50 -6.38 17.69 10.25
C THR A 50 -4.93 18.09 9.94
N LEU A 51 -4.48 17.84 8.70
CA LEU A 51 -3.14 18.18 8.25
C LEU A 51 -2.95 19.70 8.09
N GLU A 52 -3.94 20.40 7.54
CA GLU A 52 -3.92 21.86 7.39
C GLU A 52 -3.83 22.56 8.76
N ASN A 53 -4.56 22.07 9.77
CA ASN A 53 -4.45 22.55 11.14
C ASN A 53 -3.05 22.30 11.76
N ALA A 54 -2.28 21.38 11.19
CA ALA A 54 -0.89 21.10 11.55
C ALA A 54 0.13 21.82 10.64
N GLY A 55 -0.33 22.70 9.73
CA GLY A 55 0.53 23.54 8.88
C GLY A 55 0.92 22.94 7.55
N PHE A 56 0.29 21.83 7.12
CA PHE A 56 0.52 21.27 5.79
C PHE A 56 -0.40 21.94 4.76
N GLU A 57 0.05 21.99 3.51
CA GLU A 57 -0.79 22.37 2.38
C GLU A 57 -1.39 21.13 1.73
N CYS A 58 -2.72 21.11 1.56
CA CYS A 58 -3.44 19.96 1.05
C CYS A 58 -4.32 20.30 -0.16
N SER A 59 -4.58 19.28 -0.98
CA SER A 59 -5.67 19.25 -1.96
C SER A 59 -6.28 17.85 -1.93
N THR A 60 -7.58 17.74 -2.14
CA THR A 60 -8.32 16.49 -2.10
C THR A 60 -8.91 16.14 -3.46
N ILE A 61 -9.04 14.84 -3.72
CA ILE A 61 -9.73 14.31 -4.90
C ILE A 61 -10.35 12.96 -4.55
N GLN A 62 -11.55 12.69 -5.05
CA GLN A 62 -12.12 11.34 -4.97
C GLN A 62 -11.41 10.42 -5.96
N CYS A 63 -11.07 9.19 -5.53
CA CYS A 63 -10.44 8.20 -6.39
C CYS A 63 -10.80 6.78 -5.94
N ASP A 64 -11.45 6.03 -6.83
CA ASP A 64 -11.58 4.59 -6.69
C ASP A 64 -10.30 3.91 -7.21
N LEU A 65 -9.54 3.27 -6.31
CA LEU A 65 -8.33 2.54 -6.70
C LEU A 65 -8.59 1.44 -7.74
N GLY A 66 -9.78 0.83 -7.73
CA GLY A 66 -10.16 -0.17 -8.75
C GLY A 66 -10.55 0.42 -10.10
N SER A 67 -10.54 1.74 -10.27
CA SER A 67 -10.88 2.44 -11.51
C SER A 67 -9.63 3.04 -12.17
N LYS A 68 -9.23 2.49 -13.32
CA LYS A 68 -8.10 3.06 -14.10
C LYS A 68 -8.36 4.51 -14.47
N GLU A 69 -9.60 4.88 -14.79
CA GLU A 69 -9.97 6.25 -15.14
C GLU A 69 -9.72 7.21 -13.97
N ASP A 70 -10.08 6.83 -12.75
CA ASP A 70 -9.88 7.66 -11.58
C ASP A 70 -8.41 7.76 -11.19
N ILE A 71 -7.62 6.69 -11.36
CA ILE A 71 -6.16 6.73 -11.19
C ILE A 71 -5.55 7.71 -12.19
N LEU A 72 -5.97 7.69 -13.45
CA LEU A 72 -5.49 8.65 -14.46
C LEU A 72 -5.86 10.10 -14.11
N LYS A 73 -7.08 10.34 -13.60
CA LYS A 73 -7.49 11.65 -13.08
C LYS A 73 -6.62 12.09 -11.90
N LEU A 74 -6.32 11.18 -10.97
CA LEU A 74 -5.44 11.45 -9.83
C LEU A 74 -4.03 11.81 -10.30
N VAL A 75 -3.46 11.07 -11.26
CA VAL A 75 -2.14 11.37 -11.84
C VAL A 75 -2.14 12.76 -12.51
N ALA A 76 -3.14 13.06 -13.32
CA ALA A 76 -3.28 14.37 -13.98
C ALA A 76 -3.45 15.49 -12.94
N PHE A 77 -4.26 15.29 -11.91
CA PHE A 77 -4.45 16.26 -10.84
C PHE A 77 -3.17 16.52 -10.06
N ALA A 78 -2.44 15.48 -9.66
CA ALA A 78 -1.19 15.61 -8.93
C ALA A 78 -0.12 16.34 -9.77
N THR A 79 0.06 15.96 -11.04
CA THR A 79 1.04 16.56 -11.94
C THR A 79 0.70 18.02 -12.29
N SER A 80 -0.58 18.41 -12.29
CA SER A 80 -1.00 19.80 -12.46
C SER A 80 -0.59 20.71 -11.30
N LYS A 81 -0.36 20.14 -10.10
CA LYS A 81 0.04 20.88 -8.90
C LYS A 81 1.57 21.06 -8.80
N GLY A 82 2.35 20.18 -9.41
CA GLY A 82 3.81 20.26 -9.38
C GLY A 82 4.53 18.95 -9.74
N ALA A 83 5.77 18.80 -9.25
CA ALA A 83 6.56 17.60 -9.46
C ALA A 83 6.17 16.52 -8.43
N VAL A 84 5.67 15.38 -8.88
CA VAL A 84 5.33 14.26 -7.99
C VAL A 84 6.62 13.62 -7.49
N ILE A 85 6.95 13.85 -6.22
CA ILE A 85 8.18 13.35 -5.60
C ILE A 85 7.94 12.13 -4.70
N ASN A 86 6.75 12.02 -4.11
CA ASN A 86 6.41 10.88 -3.27
C ASN A 86 5.01 10.34 -3.62
N VAL A 87 4.88 9.02 -3.63
CA VAL A 87 3.61 8.32 -3.84
C VAL A 87 3.41 7.28 -2.75
N VAL A 88 2.29 7.34 -2.06
CA VAL A 88 1.89 6.38 -1.03
C VAL A 88 0.55 5.78 -1.42
N ASN A 89 0.50 4.46 -1.59
CA ASN A 89 -0.75 3.73 -1.69
C ASN A 89 -1.01 2.98 -0.39
N ALA A 90 -1.94 3.49 0.41
CA ALA A 90 -2.44 2.87 1.63
C ALA A 90 -3.93 2.48 1.50
N ALA A 91 -4.50 2.58 0.30
CA ALA A 91 -5.84 2.11 0.02
C ALA A 91 -5.88 0.60 -0.19
N GLY A 92 -7.01 0.01 0.12
CA GLY A 92 -7.29 -1.40 -0.07
C GLY A 92 -8.53 -1.81 0.71
N VAL A 93 -9.01 -3.03 0.46
CA VAL A 93 -10.17 -3.62 1.13
C VAL A 93 -9.77 -4.93 1.81
N SER A 94 -10.43 -5.27 2.93
CA SER A 94 -10.14 -6.51 3.67
C SER A 94 -11.08 -7.65 3.25
N PRO A 95 -10.70 -8.91 3.56
CA PRO A 95 -11.55 -10.09 3.30
C PRO A 95 -12.92 -10.06 3.99
N SER A 96 -13.08 -9.27 5.05
CA SER A 96 -14.34 -9.11 5.77
C SER A 96 -15.22 -7.97 5.22
N GLN A 97 -14.64 -7.08 4.40
CA GLN A 97 -15.32 -5.89 3.91
C GLN A 97 -15.86 -6.04 2.48
N ALA A 98 -15.27 -6.93 1.68
CA ALA A 98 -15.56 -6.97 0.25
C ALA A 98 -15.63 -8.40 -0.30
N PRO A 99 -16.42 -8.63 -1.36
CA PRO A 99 -16.42 -9.91 -2.09
C PRO A 99 -15.13 -10.08 -2.90
N VAL A 100 -14.88 -11.32 -3.34
CA VAL A 100 -13.67 -11.72 -4.12
C VAL A 100 -13.39 -10.77 -5.29
N ALA A 101 -14.40 -10.52 -6.12
CA ALA A 101 -14.24 -9.67 -7.30
C ALA A 101 -13.78 -8.25 -6.95
N GLU A 102 -14.28 -7.69 -5.85
CA GLU A 102 -13.92 -6.35 -5.41
C GLU A 102 -12.50 -6.31 -4.83
N ILE A 103 -12.10 -7.33 -4.06
CA ILE A 103 -10.72 -7.46 -3.54
C ILE A 103 -9.73 -7.53 -4.71
N LEU A 104 -10.00 -8.39 -5.70
CA LEU A 104 -9.14 -8.53 -6.87
C LEU A 104 -9.10 -7.24 -7.70
N ARG A 105 -10.25 -6.55 -7.87
CA ARG A 105 -10.34 -5.30 -8.61
C ARG A 105 -9.56 -4.17 -7.93
N VAL A 106 -9.73 -4.00 -6.63
CA VAL A 106 -9.11 -2.90 -5.88
C VAL A 106 -7.65 -3.22 -5.54
N ASP A 107 -7.40 -4.33 -4.84
CA ASP A 107 -6.09 -4.59 -4.25
C ASP A 107 -5.08 -5.16 -5.26
N LEU A 108 -5.53 -5.98 -6.22
CA LEU A 108 -4.64 -6.59 -7.20
C LEU A 108 -4.50 -5.71 -8.44
N TYR A 109 -5.60 -5.49 -9.16
CA TYR A 109 -5.60 -4.72 -10.40
C TYR A 109 -5.30 -3.25 -10.16
N GLY A 110 -6.05 -2.58 -9.28
CA GLY A 110 -5.92 -1.15 -9.05
C GLY A 110 -4.53 -0.75 -8.56
N THR A 111 -3.94 -1.49 -7.62
CA THR A 111 -2.56 -1.24 -7.18
C THR A 111 -1.56 -1.41 -8.34
N SER A 112 -1.78 -2.38 -9.23
CA SER A 112 -0.92 -2.58 -10.40
C SER A 112 -1.00 -1.42 -11.39
N VAL A 113 -2.21 -0.91 -11.65
CA VAL A 113 -2.43 0.29 -12.49
C VAL A 113 -1.75 1.52 -11.86
N LEU A 114 -1.93 1.73 -10.56
CA LEU A 114 -1.33 2.86 -9.85
C LEU A 114 0.19 2.87 -9.97
N LEU A 115 0.84 1.72 -9.76
CA LEU A 115 2.29 1.55 -9.88
C LEU A 115 2.78 1.92 -11.29
N GLU A 116 2.08 1.43 -12.32
CA GLU A 116 2.42 1.70 -13.72
C GLU A 116 2.24 3.19 -14.07
N GLU A 117 1.11 3.80 -13.70
CA GLU A 117 0.78 5.17 -14.11
C GLU A 117 1.62 6.22 -13.37
N PHE A 118 1.86 6.05 -12.06
CA PHE A 118 2.78 6.93 -11.34
C PHE A 118 4.24 6.71 -11.74
N GLY A 119 4.62 5.48 -12.14
CA GLY A 119 5.94 5.21 -12.70
C GLY A 119 6.28 6.02 -13.96
N LYS A 120 5.26 6.49 -14.71
CA LYS A 120 5.43 7.33 -15.90
C LYS A 120 5.73 8.81 -15.57
N VAL A 121 5.34 9.28 -14.38
CA VAL A 121 5.36 10.71 -14.01
C VAL A 121 6.19 11.04 -12.78
N ILE A 122 6.61 10.06 -12.00
CA ILE A 122 7.43 10.29 -10.79
C ILE A 122 8.66 11.11 -11.16
N ALA A 123 8.98 12.11 -10.36
CA ALA A 123 10.13 12.98 -10.58
C ALA A 123 11.43 12.27 -10.20
N GLU A 124 12.54 12.73 -10.80
CA GLU A 124 13.87 12.28 -10.42
C GLU A 124 14.11 12.51 -8.92
N GLY A 125 14.73 11.54 -8.28
CA GLY A 125 14.91 11.56 -6.85
C GLY A 125 13.63 11.23 -6.06
N GLY A 126 12.55 10.88 -6.72
CA GLY A 126 11.29 10.48 -6.08
C GLY A 126 11.34 9.10 -5.44
N SER A 127 10.31 8.81 -4.65
CA SER A 127 10.15 7.52 -4.02
C SER A 127 8.67 7.16 -3.80
N GLY A 128 8.36 5.86 -3.83
CA GLY A 128 7.03 5.37 -3.54
C GLY A 128 7.03 4.26 -2.50
N VAL A 129 5.89 4.13 -1.80
CA VAL A 129 5.61 3.03 -0.87
C VAL A 129 4.20 2.50 -1.11
N ILE A 130 4.09 1.19 -1.27
CA ILE A 130 2.85 0.44 -1.38
C ILE A 130 2.61 -0.32 -0.09
N ILE A 131 1.45 -0.15 0.52
CA ILE A 131 1.06 -0.94 1.70
C ILE A 131 0.45 -2.25 1.22
N SER A 132 1.25 -3.32 1.36
CA SER A 132 0.84 -4.70 1.15
C SER A 132 0.27 -5.31 2.44
N SER A 133 0.61 -6.55 2.77
CA SER A 133 0.18 -7.22 4.02
C SER A 133 1.02 -8.46 4.32
N GLN A 134 1.19 -8.80 5.59
CA GLN A 134 1.66 -10.11 6.04
C GLN A 134 0.89 -11.28 5.39
N SER A 135 -0.37 -11.06 4.99
CA SER A 135 -1.20 -12.09 4.36
C SER A 135 -0.61 -12.61 3.06
N GLY A 136 0.05 -11.75 2.27
CA GLY A 136 0.77 -12.17 1.06
C GLY A 136 1.95 -13.10 1.34
N HIS A 137 2.55 -13.03 2.53
CA HIS A 137 3.64 -13.89 2.99
C HIS A 137 3.16 -15.25 3.54
N ARG A 138 1.86 -15.36 3.84
CA ARG A 138 1.24 -16.62 4.30
C ARG A 138 0.57 -17.40 3.18
N LEU A 139 0.50 -16.84 1.97
CA LEU A 139 0.10 -17.59 0.79
C LEU A 139 1.09 -18.74 0.58
N PRO A 140 0.64 -19.97 0.28
CA PRO A 140 1.52 -21.06 -0.13
C PRO A 140 2.43 -20.64 -1.28
N SER A 141 3.57 -21.32 -1.42
CA SER A 141 4.53 -21.00 -2.48
C SER A 141 3.88 -21.14 -3.85
N LEU A 142 3.93 -20.08 -4.63
CA LEU A 142 3.53 -20.07 -6.04
C LEU A 142 4.65 -20.65 -6.90
N SER A 143 4.29 -21.23 -8.05
CA SER A 143 5.28 -21.61 -9.04
C SER A 143 6.06 -20.41 -9.59
N GLY A 144 7.23 -20.65 -10.19
CA GLY A 144 7.98 -19.59 -10.87
C GLY A 144 7.14 -18.88 -11.94
N GLU A 145 6.38 -19.65 -12.73
CA GLU A 145 5.49 -19.14 -13.78
C GLU A 145 4.36 -18.27 -13.21
N GLN A 146 3.75 -18.67 -12.09
CA GLN A 146 2.71 -17.86 -11.42
C GLN A 146 3.28 -16.56 -10.86
N ASN A 147 4.47 -16.59 -10.23
CA ASN A 147 5.13 -15.39 -9.75
C ASN A 147 5.47 -14.44 -10.91
N GLU A 148 6.01 -14.95 -12.01
CA GLU A 148 6.31 -14.17 -13.20
C GLU A 148 5.05 -13.59 -13.83
N ALA A 149 3.99 -14.38 -13.96
CA ALA A 149 2.70 -13.90 -14.48
C ALA A 149 2.10 -12.76 -13.62
N LEU A 150 2.10 -12.89 -12.30
CA LEU A 150 1.65 -11.81 -11.40
C LEU A 150 2.52 -10.56 -11.54
N ALA A 151 3.82 -10.70 -11.71
CA ALA A 151 4.73 -9.58 -11.83
C ALA A 151 4.60 -8.83 -13.16
N THR A 152 4.46 -9.55 -14.28
CA THR A 152 4.75 -9.00 -15.61
C THR A 152 3.55 -8.92 -16.56
N THR A 153 2.47 -9.69 -16.33
CA THR A 153 1.27 -9.63 -17.18
C THR A 153 0.75 -8.21 -17.31
N PRO A 154 0.44 -7.71 -18.52
CA PRO A 154 -0.19 -6.41 -18.70
C PRO A 154 -1.40 -6.23 -17.78
N VAL A 155 -1.57 -5.04 -17.19
CA VAL A 155 -2.59 -4.80 -16.16
C VAL A 155 -4.00 -5.14 -16.66
N GLU A 156 -4.30 -4.90 -17.94
CA GLU A 156 -5.60 -5.20 -18.56
C GLU A 156 -5.93 -6.71 -18.62
N GLN A 157 -4.92 -7.57 -18.54
CA GLN A 157 -5.04 -9.03 -18.62
C GLN A 157 -4.87 -9.70 -17.25
N LEU A 158 -4.51 -8.95 -16.23
CA LEU A 158 -4.09 -9.49 -14.93
C LEU A 158 -5.22 -10.27 -14.23
N LEU A 159 -6.46 -9.78 -14.33
CA LEU A 159 -7.64 -10.46 -13.78
C LEU A 159 -8.09 -11.66 -14.61
N GLU A 160 -7.59 -11.81 -15.83
CA GLU A 160 -7.91 -12.92 -16.73
C GLU A 160 -6.97 -14.12 -16.56
N LEU A 161 -5.95 -14.02 -15.71
CA LEU A 161 -5.07 -15.14 -15.40
C LEU A 161 -5.88 -16.32 -14.86
N PRO A 162 -5.72 -17.54 -15.42
CA PRO A 162 -6.56 -18.69 -15.06
C PRO A 162 -6.66 -18.93 -13.56
N PHE A 163 -5.52 -18.95 -12.86
CA PHE A 163 -5.46 -19.18 -11.42
C PHE A 163 -6.02 -18.01 -10.57
N ILE A 164 -6.18 -16.81 -11.16
CA ILE A 164 -6.88 -15.68 -10.51
C ILE A 164 -8.38 -15.82 -10.68
N ARG A 165 -8.85 -16.24 -11.86
CA ARG A 165 -10.30 -16.46 -12.12
C ARG A 165 -10.90 -17.61 -11.31
N GLU A 166 -10.08 -18.56 -10.88
CA GLU A 166 -10.49 -19.71 -10.05
C GLU A 166 -10.60 -19.36 -8.55
N ILE A 167 -10.28 -18.14 -8.14
CA ILE A 167 -10.34 -17.74 -6.72
C ILE A 167 -11.80 -17.49 -6.33
N ASP A 168 -12.28 -18.26 -5.36
CA ASP A 168 -13.64 -18.21 -4.82
C ASP A 168 -13.72 -17.84 -3.33
N ASP A 169 -12.57 -17.69 -2.66
CA ASP A 169 -12.45 -17.34 -1.25
C ASP A 169 -11.85 -15.94 -1.05
N THR A 170 -12.45 -15.12 -0.17
CA THR A 170 -12.02 -13.74 0.06
C THR A 170 -10.64 -13.61 0.68
N LEU A 171 -10.24 -14.54 1.58
CA LEU A 171 -8.91 -14.53 2.16
C LEU A 171 -7.87 -14.88 1.10
N LYS A 172 -8.15 -15.88 0.27
CA LYS A 172 -7.29 -16.28 -0.85
C LYS A 172 -7.14 -15.13 -1.86
N ALA A 173 -8.25 -14.46 -2.22
CA ALA A 173 -8.21 -13.27 -3.09
C ALA A 173 -7.29 -12.17 -2.52
N TYR A 174 -7.41 -11.90 -1.22
CA TYR A 174 -6.58 -10.93 -0.53
C TYR A 174 -5.11 -11.34 -0.49
N GLN A 175 -4.81 -12.61 -0.17
CA GLN A 175 -3.44 -13.13 -0.14
C GLN A 175 -2.76 -13.03 -1.51
N TYR A 176 -3.46 -13.41 -2.58
CA TYR A 176 -2.95 -13.27 -3.95
C TYR A 176 -2.73 -11.80 -4.33
N SER A 177 -3.68 -10.92 -3.98
CA SER A 177 -3.55 -9.49 -4.24
C SER A 177 -2.33 -8.90 -3.54
N LYS A 178 -2.14 -9.19 -2.26
CA LYS A 178 -1.01 -8.68 -1.49
C LYS A 178 0.32 -9.30 -1.93
N ARG A 179 0.34 -10.57 -2.35
CA ARG A 179 1.51 -11.17 -2.99
C ARG A 179 1.82 -10.52 -4.34
N CYS A 180 0.81 -10.27 -5.17
CA CYS A 180 0.95 -9.56 -6.43
C CYS A 180 1.54 -8.16 -6.24
N ASN A 181 1.10 -7.41 -5.23
CA ASN A 181 1.63 -6.08 -4.94
C ASN A 181 3.15 -6.11 -4.71
N VAL A 182 3.66 -7.07 -3.94
CA VAL A 182 5.11 -7.24 -3.72
C VAL A 182 5.84 -7.54 -5.03
N LEU A 183 5.31 -8.46 -5.84
CA LEU A 183 5.91 -8.84 -7.12
C LEU A 183 5.88 -7.68 -8.14
N ARG A 184 4.78 -6.92 -8.19
CA ARG A 184 4.65 -5.73 -9.04
C ARG A 184 5.60 -4.62 -8.62
N VAL A 185 5.77 -4.39 -7.34
CA VAL A 185 6.77 -3.44 -6.82
C VAL A 185 8.17 -3.83 -7.30
N MET A 186 8.54 -5.11 -7.23
CA MET A 186 9.83 -5.59 -7.73
C MET A 186 9.99 -5.34 -9.23
N TYR A 187 8.98 -5.64 -10.02
CA TYR A 187 8.99 -5.42 -11.47
C TYR A 187 9.05 -3.93 -11.84
N GLU A 188 8.19 -3.12 -11.23
CA GLU A 188 8.10 -1.68 -11.49
C GLU A 188 9.32 -0.89 -10.98
N ALA A 189 10.05 -1.41 -10.00
CA ALA A 189 11.29 -0.78 -9.52
C ALA A 189 12.29 -0.53 -10.67
N THR A 190 12.32 -1.39 -11.69
CA THR A 190 13.17 -1.19 -12.87
C THR A 190 12.71 0.01 -13.72
N ARG A 191 11.41 0.24 -13.82
CA ARG A 191 10.82 1.36 -14.56
C ARG A 191 10.97 2.67 -13.80
N TRP A 192 10.67 2.66 -12.50
CA TRP A 192 10.88 3.80 -11.61
C TRP A 192 12.36 4.21 -11.56
N GLY A 193 13.26 3.22 -11.52
CA GLY A 193 14.72 3.44 -11.54
C GLY A 193 15.23 4.15 -12.79
N ARG A 194 14.62 3.91 -13.96
CA ARG A 194 14.95 4.66 -15.20
C ARG A 194 14.65 6.16 -15.09
N ARG A 195 13.80 6.56 -14.16
CA ARG A 195 13.49 7.95 -13.83
C ARG A 195 14.26 8.48 -12.64
N GLY A 196 15.20 7.70 -12.08
CA GLY A 196 15.96 8.08 -10.89
C GLY A 196 15.14 8.00 -9.60
N ALA A 197 14.06 7.23 -9.58
CA ALA A 197 13.16 7.07 -8.44
C ALA A 197 13.21 5.65 -7.87
N THR A 198 12.77 5.48 -6.62
CA THR A 198 12.66 4.19 -5.93
C THR A 198 11.21 3.86 -5.61
N ILE A 199 10.88 2.57 -5.58
CA ILE A 199 9.56 2.07 -5.14
C ILE A 199 9.77 0.82 -4.29
N ASN A 200 9.09 0.74 -3.15
CA ASN A 200 9.15 -0.39 -2.24
C ASN A 200 7.74 -0.72 -1.70
N SER A 201 7.59 -1.89 -1.12
CA SER A 201 6.39 -2.24 -0.36
C SER A 201 6.70 -2.42 1.13
N ILE A 202 5.68 -2.18 1.94
CA ILE A 202 5.65 -2.55 3.34
C ILE A 202 4.51 -3.53 3.50
N SER A 203 4.77 -4.65 4.17
CA SER A 203 3.80 -5.69 4.49
C SER A 203 3.51 -5.69 5.99
N PRO A 204 2.54 -4.86 6.46
CA PRO A 204 2.21 -4.82 7.87
C PRO A 204 1.50 -6.08 8.35
N GLY A 205 1.65 -6.38 9.63
CA GLY A 205 0.83 -7.34 10.37
C GLY A 205 -0.49 -6.74 10.83
N ILE A 206 -0.91 -7.10 12.04
CA ILE A 206 -2.10 -6.54 12.68
C ILE A 206 -1.73 -5.15 13.22
N ILE A 207 -2.25 -4.10 12.59
CA ILE A 207 -2.02 -2.70 12.97
C ILE A 207 -3.31 -2.12 13.53
N ILE A 208 -3.25 -1.48 14.70
CA ILE A 208 -4.41 -0.84 15.32
C ILE A 208 -4.89 0.34 14.46
N THR A 209 -6.01 0.15 13.83
CA THR A 209 -6.71 1.11 12.98
C THR A 209 -8.21 0.99 13.25
N PRO A 210 -9.06 1.92 12.82
CA PRO A 210 -10.51 1.72 12.91
C PRO A 210 -10.97 0.38 12.33
N LEU A 211 -10.43 -0.03 11.17
CA LEU A 211 -10.69 -1.33 10.57
C LEU A 211 -10.28 -2.49 11.49
N ALA A 212 -9.08 -2.45 12.06
CA ALA A 212 -8.61 -3.50 12.96
C ALA A 212 -9.45 -3.56 14.25
N ASN A 213 -9.94 -2.42 14.73
CA ASN A 213 -10.86 -2.39 15.86
C ASN A 213 -12.19 -3.09 15.53
N ASP A 214 -12.74 -2.90 14.32
CA ASP A 214 -13.93 -3.62 13.87
C ASP A 214 -13.68 -5.13 13.81
N GLU A 215 -12.54 -5.56 13.28
CA GLU A 215 -12.14 -6.97 13.23
C GLU A 215 -11.92 -7.59 14.64
N LEU A 216 -11.31 -6.82 15.55
CA LEU A 216 -11.07 -7.24 16.94
C LEU A 216 -12.37 -7.31 17.77
N HIS A 217 -13.47 -6.71 17.34
CA HIS A 217 -14.78 -6.77 17.96
C HIS A 217 -15.81 -7.57 17.15
N GLY A 218 -15.46 -7.96 15.93
CA GLY A 218 -16.32 -8.68 14.99
C GLY A 218 -16.22 -10.21 15.07
N PRO A 219 -16.82 -10.92 14.10
CA PRO A 219 -16.84 -12.39 14.05
C PRO A 219 -15.45 -13.05 14.02
N ARG A 220 -14.43 -12.35 13.52
CA ARG A 220 -13.05 -12.84 13.42
C ARG A 220 -12.18 -12.56 14.65
N LYS A 221 -12.74 -11.93 15.70
CA LYS A 221 -12.05 -11.55 16.96
C LYS A 221 -11.13 -12.64 17.50
N ASN A 222 -11.65 -13.84 17.67
CA ASN A 222 -10.88 -14.94 18.27
C ASN A 222 -9.65 -15.33 17.44
N GLY A 223 -9.73 -15.24 16.10
CA GLY A 223 -8.60 -15.48 15.20
C GLY A 223 -7.51 -14.41 15.37
N TYR A 224 -7.91 -13.14 15.43
CA TYR A 224 -6.97 -12.04 15.64
C TYR A 224 -6.30 -12.10 17.01
N LEU A 225 -7.05 -12.36 18.08
CA LEU A 225 -6.49 -12.50 19.43
C LEU A 225 -5.47 -13.65 19.50
N LYS A 226 -5.80 -14.83 18.94
CA LYS A 226 -4.88 -15.96 18.87
C LYS A 226 -3.61 -15.63 18.08
N MET A 227 -3.72 -14.87 16.97
CA MET A 227 -2.54 -14.41 16.23
C MET A 227 -1.68 -13.46 17.09
N ILE A 228 -2.31 -12.53 17.82
CA ILE A 228 -1.58 -11.61 18.71
C ILE A 228 -0.89 -12.36 19.85
N GLU A 229 -1.57 -13.34 20.46
CA GLU A 229 -1.00 -14.17 21.53
C GLU A 229 0.15 -15.04 21.05
N GLY A 230 0.06 -15.59 19.84
CA GLY A 230 1.04 -16.50 19.26
C GLY A 230 2.18 -15.83 18.49
N MET A 231 2.16 -14.50 18.30
CA MET A 231 3.28 -13.82 17.67
C MET A 231 4.35 -13.38 18.69
N PRO A 232 5.65 -13.32 18.31
CA PRO A 232 6.74 -12.91 19.21
C PRO A 232 6.53 -11.57 19.90
N ALA A 233 6.00 -10.56 19.19
CA ALA A 233 5.76 -9.24 19.77
C ALA A 233 4.61 -9.22 20.80
N ARG A 234 3.69 -10.17 20.77
CA ARG A 234 2.51 -10.29 21.65
C ARG A 234 1.65 -9.03 21.76
N ARG A 235 1.65 -8.22 20.73
CA ARG A 235 0.83 -7.03 20.59
C ARG A 235 0.59 -6.70 19.11
N ALA A 236 -0.48 -6.01 18.83
CA ALA A 236 -0.65 -5.36 17.54
C ALA A 236 0.35 -4.19 17.40
N GLY A 237 0.71 -3.87 16.15
CA GLY A 237 1.49 -2.70 15.82
C GLY A 237 0.64 -1.43 15.74
N THR A 238 1.28 -0.30 15.56
CA THR A 238 0.66 1.02 15.39
C THR A 238 0.88 1.54 13.97
N PRO A 239 0.03 2.46 13.47
CA PRO A 239 0.28 3.17 12.21
C PRO A 239 1.63 3.88 12.18
N ASP A 240 2.09 4.37 13.33
CA ASP A 240 3.36 5.08 13.45
C ASP A 240 4.56 4.17 13.20
N GLU A 241 4.54 2.91 13.64
CA GLU A 241 5.61 1.94 13.36
C GLU A 241 5.72 1.63 11.86
N VAL A 242 4.61 1.64 11.13
CA VAL A 242 4.63 1.56 9.65
C VAL A 242 5.14 2.86 9.04
N GLY A 243 4.73 4.00 9.61
CA GLY A 243 5.18 5.33 9.21
C GLY A 243 6.69 5.52 9.32
N ASP A 244 7.31 5.02 10.38
CA ASP A 244 8.76 5.11 10.61
C ASP A 244 9.56 4.36 9.52
N MET A 245 9.11 3.18 9.12
CA MET A 245 9.73 2.45 8.01
C MET A 245 9.51 3.18 6.68
N ALA A 246 8.32 3.70 6.43
CA ALA A 246 8.04 4.45 5.21
C ALA A 246 8.90 5.73 5.13
N GLU A 247 9.06 6.45 6.23
CA GLU A 247 9.97 7.61 6.32
C GLU A 247 11.41 7.23 5.95
N PHE A 248 11.91 6.13 6.52
CA PHE A 248 13.25 5.63 6.19
C PHE A 248 13.39 5.36 4.69
N LEU A 249 12.47 4.57 4.11
CA LEU A 249 12.50 4.19 2.71
C LEU A 249 12.37 5.39 1.74
N MET A 250 11.60 6.40 2.13
CA MET A 250 11.33 7.58 1.31
C MET A 250 12.31 8.74 1.55
N SER A 251 13.26 8.58 2.46
CA SER A 251 14.33 9.54 2.76
C SER A 251 15.58 9.29 1.92
N SER A 252 16.58 10.17 2.07
CA SER A 252 17.91 9.98 1.48
C SER A 252 18.63 8.70 1.94
N ARG A 253 18.29 8.19 3.13
CA ARG A 253 18.86 6.95 3.70
C ARG A 253 18.37 5.70 2.97
N GLY A 254 17.17 5.73 2.38
CA GLY A 254 16.56 4.63 1.62
C GLY A 254 16.95 4.58 0.13
N ARG A 255 17.82 5.46 -0.36
CA ARG A 255 18.08 5.62 -1.80
C ARG A 255 18.67 4.40 -2.50
N PHE A 256 19.31 3.50 -1.79
CA PHE A 256 19.84 2.24 -2.35
C PHE A 256 18.88 1.07 -2.21
N ILE A 257 17.63 1.33 -1.74
CA ILE A 257 16.59 0.31 -1.54
C ILE A 257 15.49 0.55 -2.58
N SER A 258 15.30 -0.39 -3.49
CA SER A 258 14.24 -0.34 -4.50
C SER A 258 13.81 -1.75 -4.90
N GLY A 259 12.52 -1.97 -5.04
CA GLY A 259 11.94 -3.28 -5.36
C GLY A 259 11.89 -4.23 -4.17
N ALA A 260 12.12 -3.76 -2.96
CA ALA A 260 12.09 -4.56 -1.74
C ALA A 260 10.71 -4.52 -1.07
N ASP A 261 10.42 -5.59 -0.31
CA ASP A 261 9.28 -5.66 0.60
C ASP A 261 9.74 -5.76 2.05
N PHE A 262 9.12 -5.00 2.94
CA PHE A 262 9.44 -4.93 4.35
C PHE A 262 8.31 -5.47 5.20
N LEU A 263 8.49 -6.70 5.69
CA LEU A 263 7.53 -7.35 6.58
C LEU A 263 7.64 -6.76 7.99
N ILE A 264 6.58 -6.08 8.45
CA ILE A 264 6.48 -5.44 9.77
C ILE A 264 5.26 -6.01 10.47
N ASP A 265 5.38 -7.18 11.10
CA ASP A 265 4.25 -7.96 11.61
C ASP A 265 4.43 -8.50 13.03
N GLY A 266 5.43 -8.01 13.76
CA GLY A 266 5.73 -8.48 15.11
C GLY A 266 6.13 -9.97 15.18
N GLY A 267 6.56 -10.54 14.04
CA GLY A 267 6.94 -11.95 13.93
C GLY A 267 5.75 -12.91 13.71
N CYS A 268 4.56 -12.39 13.39
CA CYS A 268 3.36 -13.21 13.17
C CYS A 268 3.56 -14.22 12.04
N THR A 269 4.14 -13.79 10.90
CA THR A 269 4.46 -14.70 9.78
C THR A 269 5.50 -15.74 10.14
N ALA A 270 6.53 -15.38 10.91
CA ALA A 270 7.52 -16.34 11.40
C ALA A 270 6.87 -17.40 12.29
N SER A 271 5.99 -16.98 13.21
CA SER A 271 5.24 -17.90 14.08
C SER A 271 4.25 -18.76 13.28
N TYR A 272 3.63 -18.22 12.22
CA TYR A 272 2.77 -18.98 11.32
C TYR A 272 3.54 -20.10 10.60
N TRP A 273 4.74 -19.85 10.12
CA TRP A 273 5.50 -20.86 9.41
C TRP A 273 6.24 -21.84 10.33
N TYR A 274 6.78 -21.38 11.46
CA TYR A 274 7.76 -22.12 12.24
C TYR A 274 7.50 -22.12 13.77
N GLY A 275 6.46 -21.43 14.26
CA GLY A 275 6.18 -21.26 15.68
C GLY A 275 4.75 -21.64 16.10
N ASP A 276 4.25 -20.94 17.10
CA ASP A 276 3.00 -21.30 17.80
C ASP A 276 1.72 -21.14 16.96
N LEU A 277 1.80 -20.50 15.80
CA LEU A 277 0.68 -20.29 14.88
C LEU A 277 0.59 -21.35 13.75
N GLN A 278 1.44 -22.39 13.76
CA GLN A 278 1.45 -23.41 12.69
C GLN A 278 0.11 -24.14 12.55
N TYR A 279 -0.69 -24.25 13.61
CA TYR A 279 -2.00 -24.86 13.55
C TYR A 279 -2.98 -24.15 12.62
N LEU A 280 -2.75 -22.87 12.33
CA LEU A 280 -3.57 -22.10 11.36
C LEU A 280 -3.38 -22.58 9.92
N LYS A 281 -2.29 -23.29 9.60
CA LYS A 281 -2.08 -23.89 8.26
C LYS A 281 -3.06 -25.01 7.96
N ALA A 282 -3.51 -25.73 8.97
CA ALA A 282 -4.42 -26.87 8.83
C ALA A 282 -5.88 -26.45 8.57
N THR A 283 -6.19 -25.17 8.67
CA THR A 283 -7.55 -24.61 8.50
C THR A 283 -7.75 -23.90 7.15
N HIS A 284 -6.74 -24.01 6.25
CA HIS A 284 -6.77 -23.37 4.92
C HIS A 284 -6.53 -24.37 3.80
#